data_c2703fcda7f8109d5514e904b4e43604
#
_entry.id   c2703fcda7f8109d5514e904b4e43604
#
_cell.length_a   1.000
_cell.length_b   1.000
_cell.length_c   1.000
_cell.angle_alpha   90.00
_cell.angle_beta   90.00
_cell.angle_gamma   90.00
#
_symmetry.space_group_name_H-M   'P 1'
#
loop_
_entity.id
_entity.type
_entity.pdbx_description
1 polymer ?
#
loop_
_entity_poly.entity_id
_entity_poly.type
_entity_poly.pdbx_seq_one_letter_code
_entity_poly.pdbx_strand_id
1 'polypeptide(L)'
;MDEMAVRRMEVPNAVLLGQVKEAIREGHTATINVKGYSMRPFLEHCRDKVRLASFTDLKVGDAVLADKYVLHRIIEIDGDVVVMMGDGNLRHKEICCKEDIVGIVTHYIRRGKTIPASDPRLQRRVRMWHKLLPVRRYLLYIYRINLKLSNWLK
;
A
#
# COMPACT_ATOMS: atom_id res chain seq x y z
N MET A 1 -23.66 6.25 28.18
CA MET A 1 -23.07 5.65 26.96
C MET A 1 -21.58 5.60 27.18
N ASP A 2 -21.08 4.41 27.45
CA ASP A 2 -19.64 4.22 27.58
C ASP A 2 -19.00 4.36 26.20
N GLU A 3 -18.27 5.45 26.00
CA GLU A 3 -17.27 5.49 24.95
C GLU A 3 -16.28 4.38 25.24
N MET A 4 -16.43 3.26 24.56
CA MET A 4 -15.41 2.25 24.55
C MET A 4 -14.17 2.90 23.94
N ALA A 5 -13.25 3.31 24.81
CA ALA A 5 -11.92 3.71 24.39
C ALA A 5 -11.32 2.58 23.58
N VAL A 6 -11.26 2.75 22.27
CA VAL A 6 -10.55 1.83 21.40
C VAL A 6 -9.09 1.91 21.79
N ARG A 7 -8.65 0.99 22.65
CA ARG A 7 -7.23 0.79 22.92
C ARG A 7 -6.56 0.42 21.61
N ARG A 8 -5.84 1.34 21.02
CA ARG A 8 -4.90 1.03 19.95
C ARG A 8 -3.76 0.22 20.56
N MET A 9 -3.90 -1.09 20.52
CA MET A 9 -2.77 -1.96 20.82
C MET A 9 -1.88 -1.98 19.58
N GLU A 10 -0.63 -1.56 19.72
CA GLU A 10 0.38 -1.81 18.70
C GLU A 10 0.68 -3.31 18.70
N VAL A 11 0.18 -3.99 17.68
CA VAL A 11 0.43 -5.41 17.48
C VAL A 11 1.71 -5.56 16.66
N PRO A 12 2.65 -6.44 17.06
CA PRO A 12 3.83 -6.70 16.24
C PRO A 12 3.45 -7.10 14.81
N ASN A 13 4.22 -6.65 13.82
CA ASN A 13 3.95 -6.89 12.40
C ASN A 13 3.78 -8.37 12.07
N ALA A 14 4.56 -9.26 12.69
CA ALA A 14 4.47 -10.69 12.48
C ALA A 14 3.11 -11.25 12.91
N VAL A 15 2.58 -10.81 14.05
CA VAL A 15 1.27 -11.24 14.57
C VAL A 15 0.16 -10.69 13.67
N LEU A 16 0.24 -9.42 13.29
CA LEU A 16 -0.73 -8.79 12.41
C LEU A 16 -0.75 -9.46 11.03
N LEU A 17 0.42 -9.79 10.49
CA LEU A 17 0.53 -10.51 9.22
C LEU A 17 -0.15 -11.87 9.29
N GLY A 18 0.04 -12.62 10.38
CA GLY A 18 -0.62 -13.89 10.61
C GLY A 18 -2.15 -13.77 10.64
N GLN A 19 -2.67 -12.74 11.31
CA GLN A 19 -4.11 -12.46 11.36
C GLN A 19 -4.67 -12.09 9.99
N VAL A 20 -3.95 -11.29 9.22
CA VAL A 20 -4.33 -10.91 7.85
C VAL A 20 -4.35 -12.13 6.94
N LYS A 21 -3.33 -12.97 7.00
CA LYS A 21 -3.25 -14.24 6.24
C LYS A 21 -4.46 -15.13 6.52
N GLU A 22 -4.80 -15.29 7.79
CA GLU A 22 -5.94 -16.12 8.22
C GLU A 22 -7.26 -15.57 7.70
N ALA A 23 -7.49 -14.26 7.85
CA ALA A 23 -8.70 -13.62 7.38
C ALA A 23 -8.89 -13.80 5.85
N ILE A 24 -7.82 -13.59 5.08
CA ILE A 24 -7.85 -13.76 3.63
C ILE A 24 -8.05 -15.21 3.24
N ARG A 25 -7.42 -16.15 3.93
CA ARG A 25 -7.60 -17.59 3.70
C ARG A 25 -9.05 -18.02 3.91
N GLU A 26 -9.74 -17.43 4.87
CA GLU A 26 -11.14 -17.69 5.16
C GLU A 26 -12.12 -16.96 4.22
N GLY A 27 -11.62 -16.24 3.23
CA GLY A 27 -12.43 -15.51 2.26
C GLY A 27 -12.88 -14.13 2.74
N HIS A 28 -12.32 -13.62 3.83
CA HIS A 28 -12.61 -12.28 4.36
C HIS A 28 -11.66 -11.25 3.76
N THR A 29 -12.03 -9.99 3.90
CA THR A 29 -11.13 -8.86 3.65
C THR A 29 -10.44 -8.45 4.95
N ALA A 30 -9.28 -7.79 4.82
CA ALA A 30 -8.57 -7.23 5.95
C ALA A 30 -8.21 -5.77 5.66
N THR A 31 -8.45 -4.89 6.61
CA THR A 31 -8.08 -3.48 6.53
C THR A 31 -6.92 -3.22 7.46
N ILE A 32 -5.82 -2.69 6.92
CA ILE A 32 -4.60 -2.40 7.68
C ILE A 32 -4.20 -0.93 7.54
N ASN A 33 -3.51 -0.43 8.56
CA ASN A 33 -2.90 0.89 8.52
C ASN A 33 -1.62 0.86 7.69
N VAL A 34 -1.41 1.90 6.91
CA VAL A 34 -0.16 2.09 6.18
C VAL A 34 0.92 2.57 7.15
N LYS A 35 2.04 1.86 7.18
CA LYS A 35 3.22 2.20 7.96
C LYS A 35 4.41 2.43 7.04
N GLY A 36 5.22 3.45 7.36
CA GLY A 36 6.36 3.84 6.54
C GLY A 36 6.00 4.76 5.37
N TYR A 37 6.99 5.12 4.61
CA TYR A 37 6.89 6.16 3.57
C TYR A 37 7.05 5.62 2.16
N SER A 38 7.17 4.30 2.00
CA SER A 38 7.49 3.67 0.72
C SER A 38 6.37 3.73 -0.31
N MET A 39 5.14 4.08 0.09
CA MET A 39 3.99 4.16 -0.81
C MET A 39 3.55 5.60 -1.08
N ARG A 40 4.35 6.60 -0.71
CA ARG A 40 4.13 7.99 -1.12
C ARG A 40 4.21 8.13 -2.64
N PRO A 41 3.45 8.99 -3.25
CA PRO A 41 2.49 9.95 -2.71
C PRO A 41 1.06 9.38 -2.57
N PHE A 42 0.84 8.12 -2.91
CA PHE A 42 -0.50 7.52 -2.92
C PHE A 42 -1.02 7.20 -1.52
N LEU A 43 -0.14 6.76 -0.64
CA LEU A 43 -0.49 6.39 0.73
C LEU A 43 0.50 7.04 1.70
N GLU A 44 -0.02 7.60 2.77
CA GLU A 44 0.76 8.30 3.79
C GLU A 44 0.79 7.53 5.11
N HIS A 45 1.95 7.53 5.74
CA HIS A 45 2.22 6.85 7.01
C HIS A 45 1.20 7.22 8.09
N CYS A 46 0.62 6.23 8.73
CA CYS A 46 -0.34 6.33 9.84
C CYS A 46 -1.61 7.15 9.55
N ARG A 47 -1.73 7.75 8.38
CA ARG A 47 -2.92 8.50 7.95
C ARG A 47 -3.87 7.63 7.15
N ASP A 48 -3.31 6.82 6.27
CA ASP A 48 -4.06 6.07 5.27
C ASP A 48 -4.13 4.58 5.63
N LYS A 49 -5.11 3.91 5.02
CA LYS A 49 -5.34 2.47 5.19
C LYS A 49 -5.51 1.83 3.83
N VAL A 50 -5.35 0.53 3.77
CA VAL A 50 -5.69 -0.28 2.60
C VAL A 50 -6.55 -1.45 3.02
N ARG A 51 -7.48 -1.83 2.14
CA ARG A 51 -8.27 -3.06 2.27
C ARG A 51 -7.67 -4.11 1.37
N LEU A 52 -7.41 -5.27 1.93
CA LEU A 52 -6.78 -6.41 1.28
C LEU A 52 -7.81 -7.52 1.08
N ALA A 53 -7.67 -8.24 -0.03
CA ALA A 53 -8.48 -9.43 -0.32
C ALA A 53 -7.62 -10.50 -1.00
N SER A 54 -8.17 -11.70 -1.11
CA SER A 54 -7.57 -12.75 -1.94
C SER A 54 -7.57 -12.34 -3.40
N PHE A 55 -6.72 -12.99 -4.19
CA PHE A 55 -6.60 -12.74 -5.62
C PHE A 55 -6.55 -14.06 -6.37
N THR A 56 -7.00 -14.04 -7.61
CA THR A 56 -6.86 -15.16 -8.55
C THR A 56 -5.77 -14.86 -9.58
N ASP A 57 -5.57 -13.59 -9.90
CA ASP A 57 -4.62 -13.13 -10.89
C ASP A 57 -3.95 -11.83 -10.44
N LEU A 58 -2.69 -11.67 -10.82
CA LEU A 58 -1.89 -10.48 -10.50
C LEU A 58 -1.48 -9.77 -11.77
N LYS A 59 -1.49 -8.43 -11.73
CA LYS A 59 -1.10 -7.57 -12.85
C LYS A 59 -0.06 -6.56 -12.41
N VAL A 60 0.77 -6.14 -13.35
CA VAL A 60 1.63 -4.96 -13.15
C VAL A 60 0.74 -3.76 -12.84
N GLY A 61 1.12 -3.03 -11.79
CA GLY A 61 0.34 -1.90 -11.27
C GLY A 61 -0.49 -2.23 -10.03
N ASP A 62 -0.72 -3.50 -9.73
CA ASP A 62 -1.39 -3.90 -8.49
C ASP A 62 -0.53 -3.59 -7.28
N ALA A 63 -1.12 -3.03 -6.23
CA ALA A 63 -0.49 -2.94 -4.92
C ALA A 63 -0.82 -4.20 -4.12
N VAL A 64 0.19 -4.79 -3.51
CA VAL A 64 0.07 -6.07 -2.80
C VAL A 64 0.78 -6.02 -1.45
N LEU A 65 0.30 -6.82 -0.52
CA LEU A 65 0.99 -7.11 0.73
C LEU A 65 1.73 -8.44 0.57
N ALA A 66 3.04 -8.40 0.72
CA ALA A 66 3.91 -9.57 0.68
C ALA A 66 4.35 -9.99 2.09
N ASP A 67 4.99 -11.13 2.20
CA ASP A 67 5.61 -11.61 3.44
C ASP A 67 6.55 -10.54 4.03
N LYS A 68 6.76 -10.60 5.34
CA LYS A 68 7.47 -9.59 6.13
C LYS A 68 6.75 -8.25 6.23
N TYR A 69 5.45 -8.22 5.91
CA TYR A 69 4.62 -7.02 6.00
C TYR A 69 5.08 -5.90 5.06
N VAL A 70 5.42 -6.27 3.82
CA VAL A 70 5.85 -5.33 2.79
C VAL A 70 4.67 -5.01 1.87
N LEU A 71 4.24 -3.75 1.87
CA LEU A 71 3.19 -3.23 1.00
C LEU A 71 3.85 -2.43 -0.13
N HIS A 72 3.91 -3.02 -1.31
CA HIS A 72 4.53 -2.39 -2.47
C HIS A 72 3.69 -2.62 -3.74
N ARG A 73 4.12 -2.01 -4.83
CA ARG A 73 3.45 -2.12 -6.13
C ARG A 73 4.21 -3.06 -7.04
N ILE A 74 3.48 -3.92 -7.74
CA ILE A 74 4.05 -4.81 -8.76
C ILE A 74 4.48 -3.99 -9.97
N ILE A 75 5.74 -4.11 -10.35
CA ILE A 75 6.32 -3.44 -11.51
C ILE A 75 6.68 -4.40 -12.64
N GLU A 76 6.86 -5.68 -12.32
CA GLU A 76 7.19 -6.72 -13.31
C GLU A 76 6.72 -8.08 -12.81
N ILE A 77 6.23 -8.91 -13.71
CA ILE A 77 5.88 -10.31 -13.45
C ILE A 77 6.53 -11.17 -14.53
N ASP A 78 7.30 -12.17 -14.10
CA ASP A 78 7.90 -13.18 -14.97
C ASP A 78 7.59 -14.56 -14.39
N GLY A 79 6.59 -15.24 -14.95
CA GLY A 79 6.09 -16.51 -14.43
C GLY A 79 5.64 -16.37 -12.98
N ASP A 80 6.29 -17.10 -12.07
CA ASP A 80 6.00 -17.04 -10.63
C ASP A 80 6.79 -15.95 -9.90
N VAL A 81 7.73 -15.30 -10.57
CA VAL A 81 8.56 -14.23 -9.98
C VAL A 81 7.85 -12.89 -10.13
N VAL A 82 7.77 -12.19 -9.02
CA VAL A 82 7.15 -10.85 -8.93
C VAL A 82 8.18 -9.86 -8.45
N VAL A 83 8.36 -8.78 -9.21
CA VAL A 83 9.20 -7.65 -8.81
C VAL A 83 8.30 -6.52 -8.35
N MET A 84 8.55 -6.03 -7.14
CA MET A 84 7.79 -4.98 -6.52
C MET A 84 8.67 -3.78 -6.20
N MET A 85 8.07 -2.61 -6.18
CA MET A 85 8.73 -1.38 -5.78
C MET A 85 7.73 -0.47 -5.08
N GLY A 86 8.13 0.12 -3.97
CA GLY A 86 7.33 1.15 -3.32
C GLY A 86 7.21 2.39 -4.20
N ASP A 87 6.04 2.99 -4.24
CA ASP A 87 5.79 4.19 -5.04
C ASP A 87 6.70 5.36 -4.63
N GLY A 88 7.10 5.41 -3.36
CA GLY A 88 8.02 6.40 -2.81
C GLY A 88 9.50 6.02 -2.89
N ASN A 89 9.84 4.87 -3.43
CA ASN A 89 11.22 4.42 -3.58
C ASN A 89 11.80 4.92 -4.91
N LEU A 90 13.10 5.21 -4.90
CA LEU A 90 13.83 5.69 -6.07
C LEU A 90 14.56 4.57 -6.82
N ARG A 91 15.04 3.56 -6.09
CA ARG A 91 15.87 2.49 -6.65
C ARG A 91 15.58 1.11 -6.05
N HIS A 92 15.13 1.06 -4.80
CA HIS A 92 14.95 -0.21 -4.09
C HIS A 92 13.79 -1.00 -4.67
N LYS A 93 14.07 -2.24 -5.05
CA LYS A 93 13.10 -3.21 -5.54
C LYS A 93 13.11 -4.45 -4.66
N GLU A 94 11.96 -5.09 -4.54
CA GLU A 94 11.79 -6.35 -3.84
C GLU A 94 11.46 -7.43 -4.86
N ILE A 95 12.04 -8.61 -4.72
CA ILE A 95 11.75 -9.77 -5.57
C ILE A 95 11.17 -10.87 -4.69
N CYS A 96 10.04 -11.42 -5.07
CA CYS A 96 9.41 -12.53 -4.38
C CYS A 96 8.70 -13.48 -5.37
N CYS A 97 8.20 -14.60 -4.84
CA CYS A 97 7.32 -15.48 -5.60
C CYS A 97 5.85 -15.09 -5.39
N LYS A 98 4.99 -15.48 -6.32
CA LYS A 98 3.54 -15.22 -6.18
C LYS A 98 2.96 -15.78 -4.88
N GLU A 99 3.46 -16.93 -4.42
CA GLU A 99 3.03 -17.56 -3.17
C GLU A 99 3.39 -16.75 -1.91
N ASP A 100 4.37 -15.84 -2.00
CA ASP A 100 4.75 -14.94 -0.91
C ASP A 100 3.81 -13.75 -0.76
N ILE A 101 2.90 -13.56 -1.71
CA ILE A 101 1.93 -12.47 -1.70
C ILE A 101 0.72 -12.87 -0.89
N VAL A 102 0.47 -12.12 0.17
CA VAL A 102 -0.61 -12.38 1.12
C VAL A 102 -1.96 -11.94 0.60
N GLY A 103 -2.01 -10.79 -0.04
CA GLY A 103 -3.25 -10.24 -0.57
C GLY A 103 -3.02 -9.05 -1.48
N ILE A 104 -4.06 -8.72 -2.24
CA ILE A 104 -4.10 -7.58 -3.15
C ILE A 104 -4.88 -6.43 -2.51
N VAL A 105 -4.43 -5.21 -2.75
CA VAL A 105 -5.18 -4.02 -2.34
C VAL A 105 -6.37 -3.83 -3.27
N THR A 106 -7.57 -3.90 -2.71
CA THR A 106 -8.82 -3.65 -3.44
C THR A 106 -9.33 -2.23 -3.28
N HIS A 107 -9.01 -1.61 -2.16
CA HIS A 107 -9.44 -0.24 -1.84
C HIS A 107 -8.34 0.52 -1.12
N TYR A 108 -8.17 1.78 -1.50
CA TYR A 108 -7.33 2.75 -0.81
C TYR A 108 -8.22 3.64 0.05
N ILE A 109 -7.92 3.74 1.33
CA ILE A 109 -8.65 4.60 2.26
C ILE A 109 -7.73 5.75 2.61
N ARG A 110 -7.95 6.88 1.94
CA ARG A 110 -7.13 8.08 2.06
C ARG A 110 -7.91 9.20 2.72
N ARG A 111 -7.42 9.67 3.86
CA ARG A 111 -8.09 10.75 4.63
C ARG A 111 -9.57 10.46 4.86
N GLY A 112 -9.90 9.20 5.14
CA GLY A 112 -11.27 8.75 5.34
C GLY A 112 -12.10 8.50 4.08
N LYS A 113 -11.55 8.76 2.89
CA LYS A 113 -12.22 8.48 1.62
C LYS A 113 -11.78 7.13 1.07
N THR A 114 -12.73 6.29 0.74
CA THR A 114 -12.47 4.97 0.14
C THR A 114 -12.47 5.07 -1.38
N ILE A 115 -11.36 4.69 -1.99
CA ILE A 115 -11.16 4.72 -3.44
C ILE A 115 -10.90 3.29 -3.90
N PRO A 116 -11.72 2.72 -4.82
CA PRO A 116 -11.45 1.40 -5.37
C PRO A 116 -10.13 1.38 -6.15
N ALA A 117 -9.38 0.28 -6.05
CA ALA A 117 -8.17 0.10 -6.85
C ALA A 117 -8.47 0.08 -8.37
N SER A 118 -9.69 -0.27 -8.75
CA SER A 118 -10.17 -0.24 -10.13
C SER A 118 -10.53 1.14 -10.66
N ASP A 119 -10.48 2.18 -9.83
CA ASP A 119 -10.79 3.55 -10.25
C ASP A 119 -9.88 3.97 -11.41
N PRO A 120 -10.44 4.34 -12.58
CA PRO A 120 -9.64 4.70 -13.75
C PRO A 120 -8.71 5.90 -13.53
N ARG A 121 -9.12 6.84 -12.70
CA ARG A 121 -8.31 8.03 -12.37
C ARG A 121 -7.09 7.64 -11.56
N LEU A 122 -7.28 6.75 -10.58
CA LEU A 122 -6.18 6.22 -9.78
C LEU A 122 -5.21 5.43 -10.62
N GLN A 123 -5.70 4.53 -11.46
CA GLN A 123 -4.87 3.72 -12.36
C GLN A 123 -4.06 4.57 -13.33
N ARG A 124 -4.67 5.64 -13.85
CA ARG A 124 -3.97 6.60 -14.72
C ARG A 124 -2.84 7.30 -13.98
N ARG A 125 -3.08 7.74 -12.76
CA ARG A 125 -2.06 8.37 -11.91
C ARG A 125 -0.92 7.42 -11.59
N VAL A 126 -1.22 6.17 -11.31
CA VAL A 126 -0.21 5.13 -11.04
C VAL A 126 0.68 4.92 -12.27
N ARG A 127 0.07 4.76 -13.46
CA ARG A 127 0.83 4.61 -14.71
C ARG A 127 1.72 5.82 -14.99
N MET A 128 1.19 7.01 -14.81
CA MET A 128 1.96 8.25 -14.98
C MET A 128 3.12 8.33 -13.99
N TRP A 129 2.88 7.98 -12.73
CA TRP A 129 3.90 7.97 -11.70
C TRP A 129 5.06 7.03 -12.03
N HIS A 130 4.77 5.87 -12.61
CA HIS A 130 5.80 4.95 -13.09
C HIS A 130 6.69 5.59 -14.17
N LYS A 131 6.09 6.31 -15.10
CA LYS A 131 6.83 7.02 -16.17
C LYS A 131 7.70 8.14 -15.64
N LEU A 132 7.35 8.69 -14.49
CA LEU A 132 8.08 9.81 -13.86
C LEU A 132 9.23 9.34 -12.96
N LEU A 133 9.61 8.07 -13.00
CA LEU A 133 10.69 7.53 -12.17
C LEU A 133 11.99 8.37 -12.22
N PRO A 134 12.48 8.83 -13.38
CA PRO A 134 13.70 9.64 -13.44
C PRO A 134 13.62 10.96 -12.66
N VAL A 135 12.45 11.54 -12.52
CA VAL A 135 12.20 12.81 -11.83
C VAL A 135 11.46 12.65 -10.49
N ARG A 136 11.19 11.42 -10.10
CA ARG A 136 10.43 11.09 -8.89
C ARG A 136 11.04 11.72 -7.63
N ARG A 137 12.36 11.78 -7.55
CA ARG A 137 13.08 12.41 -6.42
C ARG A 137 12.59 13.84 -6.16
N TYR A 138 12.48 14.64 -7.21
CA TYR A 138 12.06 16.03 -7.12
C TYR A 138 10.59 16.15 -6.77
N LEU A 139 9.75 15.30 -7.37
CA LEU A 139 8.32 15.27 -7.08
C LEU A 139 8.01 14.87 -5.65
N LEU A 140 8.73 13.89 -5.11
CA LEU A 140 8.61 13.49 -3.70
C LEU A 140 9.09 14.58 -2.75
N TYR A 141 10.12 15.32 -3.13
CA TYR A 141 10.59 16.47 -2.35
C TYR A 141 9.51 17.54 -2.25
N ILE A 142 8.89 17.90 -3.38
CA ILE A 142 7.77 18.85 -3.42
C ILE A 142 6.59 18.34 -2.59
N TYR A 143 6.27 17.09 -2.71
CA TYR A 143 5.20 16.44 -1.91
C TYR A 143 5.44 16.60 -0.41
N ARG A 144 6.66 16.34 0.05
CA ARG A 144 7.02 16.49 1.47
C ARG A 144 6.92 17.93 1.97
N ILE A 145 7.30 18.89 1.16
CA ILE A 145 7.14 20.31 1.48
C ILE A 145 5.67 20.67 1.63
N ASN A 146 4.84 20.28 0.67
CA ASN A 146 3.41 20.53 0.70
C ASN A 146 2.75 19.89 1.92
N LEU A 147 3.17 18.69 2.28
CA LEU A 147 2.66 18.00 3.45
C LEU A 147 3.00 18.75 4.74
N LYS A 148 4.23 19.25 4.88
CA LYS A 148 4.66 20.04 6.03
C LYS A 148 3.87 21.35 6.14
N LEU A 149 3.71 22.07 5.03
CA LEU A 149 2.94 23.30 5.00
C LEU A 149 1.48 23.08 5.36
N SER A 150 0.86 22.03 4.83
CA SER A 150 -0.51 21.63 5.16
C SER A 150 -0.70 21.34 6.65
N ASN A 151 0.27 20.69 7.28
CA ASN A 151 0.23 20.40 8.71
C ASN A 151 0.50 21.63 9.58
N TRP A 152 1.28 22.57 9.08
CA TRP A 152 1.60 23.81 9.80
C TRP A 152 0.45 24.81 9.77
N LEU A 153 -0.36 24.80 8.69
CA LEU A 153 -1.52 25.69 8.53
C LEU A 153 -2.78 25.21 9.25
N LYS A 154 -2.76 24.04 9.85
CA LYS A 154 -3.84 23.49 10.68
C LYS A 154 -3.67 23.90 12.13
#